data_c21a131cb9b363500ae4ae118600b446
#
_entry.id   c21a131cb9b363500ae4ae118600b446
#
_cell.length_a   1.000
_cell.length_b   1.000
_cell.length_c   1.000
_cell.angle_alpha   90.00
_cell.angle_beta   90.00
_cell.angle_gamma   90.00
#
_symmetry.space_group_name_H-M   'P 1'
#
loop_
_entity.id
_entity.type
_entity.pdbx_description
1 polymer ?
#
loop_
_entity_poly.entity_id
_entity_poly.type
_entity_poly.pdbx_seq_one_letter_code
_entity_poly.pdbx_strand_id
1 'polypeptide(L)'
;MADAAATIDVQTAQSSGHPTLVLLTTGTRHAAGILDALARHAIRPDVVVLERPRGRQMVSRIRETWRRRGVAATAAAIGRRLLGRLRPASEPWRHVEFYEPHARRLVIVESLAGAETVNVVRELEPDLLLLGGAPILPAALIELPRIGTLNAHPGLLPRYRGVDVVAHAVRNGDLVGATVHFVDAGIDTGRIISRVDVPIQPGDTLASLQERVETAGGNALADAVQRLHAEGTLPAETQADRHPICRRLTRAQRREAEARLPGAR
;
A
#
# COMPACT_ATOMS: atom_id res chain seq x y z
N MET A 1 -4.45 18.93 27.99
CA MET A 1 -3.71 17.79 28.56
C MET A 1 -3.11 17.05 27.38
N ALA A 2 -1.79 17.11 27.22
CA ALA A 2 -1.10 16.48 26.11
C ALA A 2 -1.21 14.94 26.28
N ASP A 3 -1.84 14.30 25.30
CA ASP A 3 -1.95 12.86 25.21
C ASP A 3 -0.56 12.27 24.95
N ALA A 4 -0.08 11.44 25.84
CA ALA A 4 1.27 10.90 25.79
C ALA A 4 1.38 9.95 24.60
N ALA A 5 2.20 10.31 23.63
CA ALA A 5 2.60 9.41 22.56
C ALA A 5 3.19 8.13 23.17
N ALA A 6 2.50 6.99 23.00
CA ALA A 6 3.03 5.72 23.45
C ALA A 6 4.19 5.31 22.55
N THR A 7 5.40 5.33 23.08
CA THR A 7 6.60 4.85 22.39
C THR A 7 6.67 3.33 22.49
N ILE A 8 6.79 2.64 21.37
CA ILE A 8 7.16 1.22 21.38
C ILE A 8 8.67 1.15 21.57
N ASP A 9 9.09 0.77 22.76
CA ASP A 9 10.50 0.49 23.05
C ASP A 9 10.83 -0.90 22.47
N VAL A 10 11.65 -0.93 21.45
CA VAL A 10 12.04 -2.16 20.78
C VAL A 10 13.43 -2.53 21.25
N GLN A 11 13.50 -3.44 22.25
CA GLN A 11 14.77 -4.12 22.51
C GLN A 11 15.14 -4.93 21.28
N THR A 12 16.09 -4.42 20.50
CA THR A 12 16.66 -5.10 19.33
C THR A 12 17.26 -6.43 19.78
N ALA A 13 16.70 -7.52 19.27
CA ALA A 13 17.30 -8.84 19.43
C ALA A 13 18.65 -8.84 18.69
N GLN A 14 19.72 -9.08 19.45
CA GLN A 14 21.11 -9.13 18.97
C GLN A 14 21.35 -10.38 18.13
N SER A 15 21.16 -10.32 16.80
CA SER A 15 21.76 -11.33 15.93
C SER A 15 22.27 -10.80 14.57
N SER A 16 21.85 -9.61 14.11
CA SER A 16 22.36 -9.03 12.85
C SER A 16 22.49 -7.51 12.83
N GLY A 17 22.24 -6.82 13.93
CA GLY A 17 22.35 -5.37 14.03
C GLY A 17 21.22 -4.57 13.36
N HIS A 18 20.36 -5.19 12.55
CA HIS A 18 19.24 -4.56 11.88
C HIS A 18 17.98 -5.42 11.96
N PRO A 19 16.78 -4.82 12.12
CA PRO A 19 15.52 -5.54 12.11
C PRO A 19 15.28 -6.32 10.82
N THR A 20 14.78 -7.55 10.92
CA THR A 20 14.38 -8.37 9.77
C THR A 20 13.15 -7.75 9.10
N LEU A 21 13.30 -7.31 7.85
CA LEU A 21 12.31 -6.56 7.09
C LEU A 21 11.70 -7.42 6.00
N VAL A 22 10.37 -7.61 6.05
CA VAL A 22 9.61 -8.35 5.02
C VAL A 22 8.61 -7.41 4.35
N LEU A 23 8.55 -7.41 3.01
CA LEU A 23 7.56 -6.64 2.25
C LEU A 23 6.57 -7.59 1.57
N LEU A 24 5.27 -7.38 1.78
CA LEU A 24 4.18 -8.10 1.13
C LEU A 24 3.58 -7.28 -0.02
N THR A 25 3.42 -7.87 -1.20
CA THR A 25 2.85 -7.16 -2.35
C THR A 25 2.10 -8.05 -3.33
N THR A 26 1.10 -7.48 -3.98
CA THR A 26 0.42 -8.08 -5.15
C THR A 26 1.01 -7.61 -6.49
N GLY A 27 2.19 -7.02 -6.50
CA GLY A 27 2.83 -6.50 -7.71
C GLY A 27 2.22 -5.17 -8.16
N THR A 28 2.33 -4.13 -7.35
CA THR A 28 1.75 -2.81 -7.59
C THR A 28 2.82 -1.73 -7.80
N ARG A 29 2.45 -0.63 -8.46
CA ARG A 29 3.30 0.56 -8.53
C ARG A 29 3.64 1.11 -7.14
N HIS A 30 2.70 1.04 -6.20
CA HIS A 30 2.93 1.46 -4.83
C HIS A 30 4.09 0.68 -4.17
N ALA A 31 4.13 -0.65 -4.36
CA ALA A 31 5.25 -1.46 -3.89
C ALA A 31 6.59 -1.05 -4.53
N ALA A 32 6.59 -0.79 -5.85
CA ALA A 32 7.78 -0.32 -6.54
C ALA A 32 8.27 1.02 -5.96
N GLY A 33 7.36 1.96 -5.72
CA GLY A 33 7.69 3.25 -5.08
C GLY A 33 8.27 3.10 -3.67
N ILE A 34 7.75 2.15 -2.87
CA ILE A 34 8.31 1.83 -1.54
C ILE A 34 9.71 1.24 -1.68
N LEU A 35 9.92 0.27 -2.58
CA LEU A 35 11.24 -0.34 -2.80
C LEU A 35 12.27 0.67 -3.27
N ASP A 36 11.90 1.57 -4.19
CA ASP A 36 12.75 2.67 -4.64
C ASP A 36 13.08 3.64 -3.50
N ALA A 37 12.10 3.94 -2.63
CA ALA A 37 12.32 4.79 -1.47
C ALA A 37 13.28 4.15 -0.48
N LEU A 38 13.08 2.89 -0.13
CA LEU A 38 14.00 2.13 0.74
C LEU A 38 15.42 2.07 0.16
N ALA A 39 15.55 1.84 -1.15
CA ALA A 39 16.84 1.79 -1.82
C ALA A 39 17.61 3.13 -1.73
N ARG A 40 16.92 4.28 -1.79
CA ARG A 40 17.53 5.61 -1.58
C ARG A 40 18.12 5.78 -0.18
N HIS A 41 17.59 5.09 0.82
CA HIS A 41 18.12 5.03 2.19
C HIS A 41 19.11 3.87 2.41
N ALA A 42 19.57 3.21 1.33
CA ALA A 42 20.41 2.01 1.40
C ALA A 42 19.76 0.86 2.20
N ILE A 43 18.45 0.84 2.31
CA ILE A 43 17.67 -0.21 2.96
C ILE A 43 17.20 -1.20 1.91
N ARG A 44 17.42 -2.48 2.15
CA ARG A 44 16.95 -3.55 1.30
C ARG A 44 16.17 -4.56 2.15
N PRO A 45 14.90 -4.83 1.81
CA PRO A 45 14.14 -5.88 2.50
C PRO A 45 14.86 -7.22 2.46
N ASP A 46 14.83 -7.96 3.56
CA ASP A 46 15.38 -9.31 3.62
C ASP A 46 14.56 -10.24 2.73
N VAL A 47 13.23 -10.08 2.75
CA VAL A 47 12.34 -10.88 1.91
C VAL A 47 11.25 -9.99 1.29
N VAL A 48 11.01 -10.18 -0.01
CA VAL A 48 9.76 -9.76 -0.65
C VAL A 48 8.89 -10.98 -0.86
N VAL A 49 7.67 -10.95 -0.35
CA VAL A 49 6.64 -11.95 -0.59
C VAL A 49 5.66 -11.42 -1.63
N LEU A 50 5.68 -12.00 -2.81
CA LEU A 50 4.90 -11.57 -3.97
C LEU A 50 3.74 -12.54 -4.21
N GLU A 51 2.51 -12.04 -4.23
CA GLU A 51 1.37 -12.83 -4.69
C GLU A 51 1.46 -13.04 -6.20
N ARG A 52 1.48 -14.30 -6.63
CA ARG A 52 1.54 -14.67 -8.04
C ARG A 52 0.38 -14.03 -8.83
N PRO A 53 0.66 -13.32 -9.93
CA PRO A 53 -0.39 -12.79 -10.80
C PRO A 53 -1.26 -13.93 -11.33
N ARG A 54 -2.50 -14.03 -10.85
CA ARG A 54 -3.40 -15.17 -11.17
C ARG A 54 -3.90 -15.13 -12.61
N GLY A 55 -3.32 -15.92 -13.48
CA GLY A 55 -3.92 -16.27 -14.78
C GLY A 55 -5.31 -16.95 -14.65
N ARG A 56 -5.53 -17.73 -13.59
CA ARG A 56 -6.81 -18.41 -13.29
C ARG A 56 -7.94 -17.48 -12.84
N GLN A 57 -7.67 -16.35 -12.19
CA GLN A 57 -8.71 -15.36 -11.87
C GLN A 57 -9.29 -14.70 -13.13
N MET A 58 -8.61 -14.78 -14.26
CA MET A 58 -9.13 -14.27 -15.53
C MET A 58 -10.38 -15.04 -15.96
N VAL A 59 -10.38 -16.35 -15.85
CA VAL A 59 -11.50 -17.21 -16.25
C VAL A 59 -12.71 -17.02 -15.32
N SER A 60 -12.50 -16.93 -13.99
CA SER A 60 -13.57 -16.67 -13.03
C SER A 60 -14.18 -15.28 -13.20
N ARG A 61 -13.37 -14.24 -13.41
CA ARG A 61 -13.83 -12.85 -13.67
C ARG A 61 -14.53 -12.72 -15.03
N ILE A 62 -14.05 -13.41 -16.05
CA ILE A 62 -14.74 -13.49 -17.35
C ILE A 62 -16.12 -14.17 -17.16
N ARG A 63 -16.16 -15.29 -16.44
CA ARG A 63 -17.41 -16.02 -16.16
C ARG A 63 -18.39 -15.21 -15.30
N GLU A 64 -17.91 -14.45 -14.34
CA GLU A 64 -18.72 -13.56 -13.51
C GLU A 64 -19.21 -12.33 -14.29
N THR A 65 -18.35 -11.73 -15.13
CA THR A 65 -18.74 -10.61 -16.00
C THR A 65 -19.78 -11.07 -17.02
N TRP A 66 -19.61 -12.26 -17.56
CA TRP A 66 -20.58 -12.87 -18.47
C TRP A 66 -21.94 -13.10 -17.80
N ARG A 67 -21.93 -13.66 -16.57
CA ARG A 67 -23.18 -13.86 -15.80
C ARG A 67 -23.87 -12.56 -15.42
N ARG A 68 -23.12 -11.49 -15.08
CA ARG A 68 -23.68 -10.23 -14.56
C ARG A 68 -23.97 -9.18 -15.63
N ARG A 69 -23.24 -9.15 -16.73
CA ARG A 69 -23.26 -8.05 -17.72
C ARG A 69 -23.43 -8.50 -19.17
N GLY A 70 -23.56 -9.79 -19.43
CA GLY A 70 -23.78 -10.37 -20.76
C GLY A 70 -22.56 -10.41 -21.67
N VAL A 71 -22.74 -10.95 -22.88
CA VAL A 71 -21.70 -11.28 -23.87
C VAL A 71 -20.96 -10.05 -24.36
N ALA A 72 -21.69 -8.97 -24.70
CA ALA A 72 -21.09 -7.75 -25.27
C ALA A 72 -20.12 -7.04 -24.29
N ALA A 73 -20.49 -6.95 -23.00
CA ALA A 73 -19.64 -6.37 -21.97
C ALA A 73 -18.40 -7.22 -21.69
N THR A 74 -18.54 -8.55 -21.81
CA THR A 74 -17.44 -9.50 -21.65
C THR A 74 -16.48 -9.42 -22.84
N ALA A 75 -16.98 -9.36 -24.08
CA ALA A 75 -16.18 -9.17 -25.29
C ALA A 75 -15.41 -7.83 -25.26
N ALA A 76 -16.07 -6.74 -24.84
CA ALA A 76 -15.42 -5.44 -24.68
C ALA A 76 -14.34 -5.43 -23.55
N ALA A 77 -14.54 -6.21 -22.48
CA ALA A 77 -13.55 -6.35 -21.42
C ALA A 77 -12.33 -7.17 -21.89
N ILE A 78 -12.55 -8.23 -22.70
CA ILE A 78 -11.50 -9.04 -23.32
C ILE A 78 -10.75 -8.19 -24.35
N GLY A 79 -11.45 -7.47 -25.23
CA GLY A 79 -10.85 -6.61 -26.25
C GLY A 79 -9.96 -5.51 -25.66
N ARG A 80 -10.41 -4.81 -24.61
CA ARG A 80 -9.58 -3.81 -23.89
C ARG A 80 -8.34 -4.43 -23.27
N ARG A 81 -8.40 -5.69 -22.84
CA ARG A 81 -7.29 -6.38 -22.22
C ARG A 81 -6.28 -6.91 -23.26
N LEU A 82 -6.75 -7.35 -24.44
CA LEU A 82 -5.89 -7.72 -25.57
C LEU A 82 -5.17 -6.49 -26.12
N LEU A 83 -5.86 -5.36 -26.28
CA LEU A 83 -5.26 -4.07 -26.66
C LEU A 83 -4.28 -3.55 -25.60
N GLY A 84 -4.54 -3.83 -24.31
CA GLY A 84 -3.61 -3.51 -23.21
C GLY A 84 -2.32 -4.34 -23.22
N ARG A 85 -2.34 -5.56 -23.83
CA ARG A 85 -1.15 -6.38 -24.03
C ARG A 85 -0.24 -5.86 -25.17
N LEU A 86 -0.78 -5.03 -26.06
CA LEU A 86 -0.02 -4.37 -27.12
C LEU A 86 0.62 -3.04 -26.64
N ARG A 87 0.38 -2.62 -25.38
CA ARG A 87 1.13 -1.55 -24.75
C ARG A 87 2.53 -2.04 -24.38
N PRO A 88 3.58 -1.25 -24.67
CA PRO A 88 4.93 -1.63 -24.29
C PRO A 88 5.03 -1.85 -22.78
N ALA A 89 6.01 -2.62 -22.35
CA ALA A 89 6.29 -3.02 -20.96
C ALA A 89 6.60 -1.81 -20.05
N SER A 90 5.62 -0.92 -19.86
CA SER A 90 5.73 0.31 -19.07
C SER A 90 5.45 0.09 -17.57
N GLU A 91 5.20 -1.14 -17.14
CA GLU A 91 4.86 -1.48 -15.77
C GLU A 91 5.74 -2.64 -15.26
N PRO A 92 7.05 -2.40 -15.05
CA PRO A 92 8.02 -3.45 -14.69
C PRO A 92 7.65 -4.15 -13.38
N TRP A 93 7.01 -3.47 -12.44
CA TRP A 93 6.56 -4.02 -11.17
C TRP A 93 5.52 -5.15 -11.27
N ARG A 94 4.96 -5.42 -12.45
CA ARG A 94 4.08 -6.57 -12.71
C ARG A 94 4.84 -7.87 -12.98
N HIS A 95 6.15 -7.76 -13.17
CA HIS A 95 7.03 -8.89 -13.47
C HIS A 95 7.84 -9.29 -12.24
N VAL A 96 8.04 -10.58 -12.08
CA VAL A 96 8.77 -11.16 -10.93
C VAL A 96 10.21 -10.63 -10.89
N GLU A 97 10.82 -10.51 -12.05
CA GLU A 97 12.20 -10.09 -12.26
C GLU A 97 12.46 -8.65 -11.73
N PHE A 98 11.42 -7.83 -11.62
CA PHE A 98 11.54 -6.50 -11.02
C PHE A 98 11.92 -6.57 -9.53
N TYR A 99 11.45 -7.58 -8.81
CA TYR A 99 11.62 -7.68 -7.36
C TYR A 99 12.94 -8.31 -6.93
N GLU A 100 13.58 -9.11 -7.80
CA GLU A 100 14.82 -9.81 -7.48
C GLU A 100 15.97 -8.89 -7.03
N PRO A 101 16.27 -7.75 -7.70
CA PRO A 101 17.33 -6.85 -7.27
C PRO A 101 16.98 -6.05 -6.02
N HIS A 102 15.68 -5.95 -5.66
CA HIS A 102 15.20 -5.11 -4.56
C HIS A 102 15.10 -5.84 -3.22
N ALA A 103 15.29 -7.16 -3.18
CA ALA A 103 15.25 -7.95 -1.95
C ALA A 103 16.46 -8.91 -1.88
N ARG A 104 16.80 -9.35 -0.66
CA ARG A 104 17.79 -10.43 -0.49
C ARG A 104 17.22 -11.77 -0.92
N ARG A 105 15.92 -11.97 -0.72
CA ARG A 105 15.18 -13.17 -1.11
C ARG A 105 13.79 -12.79 -1.64
N LEU A 106 13.36 -13.46 -2.71
CA LEU A 106 12.00 -13.36 -3.24
C LEU A 106 11.25 -14.68 -2.97
N VAL A 107 10.05 -14.56 -2.41
CA VAL A 107 9.14 -15.69 -2.17
C VAL A 107 7.85 -15.43 -2.94
N ILE A 108 7.39 -16.40 -3.72
CA ILE A 108 6.16 -16.28 -4.51
C ILE A 108 5.09 -17.17 -3.88
N VAL A 109 3.94 -16.57 -3.55
CA VAL A 109 2.80 -17.26 -2.93
C VAL A 109 1.55 -17.18 -3.81
N GLU A 110 0.62 -18.10 -3.61
CA GLU A 110 -0.65 -18.07 -4.34
C GLU A 110 -1.61 -16.98 -3.84
N SER A 111 -1.56 -16.63 -2.57
CA SER A 111 -2.40 -15.58 -1.97
C SER A 111 -1.77 -15.01 -0.71
N LEU A 112 -1.62 -13.69 -0.64
CA LEU A 112 -1.13 -13.02 0.57
C LEU A 112 -2.06 -13.23 1.78
N ALA A 113 -3.34 -13.43 1.57
CA ALA A 113 -4.30 -13.73 2.64
C ALA A 113 -4.43 -15.24 2.94
N GLY A 114 -3.64 -16.09 2.30
CA GLY A 114 -3.69 -17.54 2.45
C GLY A 114 -2.90 -18.06 3.65
N ALA A 115 -3.25 -19.27 4.10
CA ALA A 115 -2.53 -19.96 5.20
C ALA A 115 -1.05 -20.23 4.85
N GLU A 116 -0.74 -20.48 3.57
CA GLU A 116 0.63 -20.61 3.07
C GLU A 116 1.48 -19.39 3.44
N THR A 117 0.96 -18.18 3.18
CA THR A 117 1.68 -16.94 3.49
C THR A 117 1.87 -16.73 5.00
N VAL A 118 0.86 -17.09 5.80
CA VAL A 118 0.98 -17.04 7.26
C VAL A 118 2.12 -17.94 7.75
N ASN A 119 2.25 -19.15 7.19
CA ASN A 119 3.31 -20.08 7.56
C ASN A 119 4.69 -19.57 7.10
N VAL A 120 4.79 -19.11 5.86
CA VAL A 120 6.03 -18.52 5.31
C VAL A 120 6.50 -17.35 6.18
N VAL A 121 5.60 -16.41 6.51
CA VAL A 121 5.96 -15.22 7.31
C VAL A 121 6.30 -15.62 8.76
N ARG A 122 5.63 -16.61 9.32
CA ARG A 122 5.97 -17.14 10.66
C ARG A 122 7.38 -17.73 10.70
N GLU A 123 7.75 -18.52 9.67
CA GLU A 123 9.10 -19.12 9.59
C GLU A 123 10.21 -18.06 9.36
N LEU A 124 9.87 -16.89 8.81
CA LEU A 124 10.80 -15.79 8.61
C LEU A 124 11.07 -14.98 9.89
N GLU A 125 10.21 -15.12 10.91
CA GLU A 125 10.30 -14.39 12.18
C GLU A 125 10.60 -12.89 11.98
N PRO A 126 9.78 -12.14 11.21
CA PRO A 126 10.09 -10.76 10.88
C PRO A 126 10.00 -9.85 12.08
N ASP A 127 10.87 -8.86 12.15
CA ASP A 127 10.72 -7.75 13.07
C ASP A 127 9.68 -6.76 12.57
N LEU A 128 9.67 -6.50 11.27
CA LEU A 128 8.79 -5.54 10.64
C LEU A 128 8.22 -6.08 9.33
N LEU A 129 6.92 -5.91 9.15
CA LEU A 129 6.22 -6.23 7.91
C LEU A 129 5.78 -4.93 7.22
N LEU A 130 6.07 -4.77 5.94
CA LEU A 130 5.65 -3.64 5.12
C LEU A 130 4.58 -4.07 4.12
N LEU A 131 3.53 -3.28 3.95
CA LEU A 131 2.50 -3.53 2.94
C LEU A 131 2.72 -2.67 1.70
N GLY A 132 3.00 -3.32 0.57
CA GLY A 132 3.15 -2.71 -0.75
C GLY A 132 1.94 -2.98 -1.64
N GLY A 133 0.74 -2.52 -1.25
CA GLY A 133 -0.49 -2.80 -2.00
C GLY A 133 -1.00 -4.22 -1.80
N ALA A 134 -1.11 -4.64 -0.56
CA ALA A 134 -1.70 -5.91 -0.16
C ALA A 134 -3.24 -5.83 -0.06
N PRO A 135 -3.96 -6.96 -0.19
CA PRO A 135 -5.39 -7.03 0.14
C PRO A 135 -5.58 -6.89 1.67
N ILE A 136 -6.83 -6.97 2.14
CA ILE A 136 -7.08 -7.14 3.58
C ILE A 136 -6.48 -8.47 4.00
N LEU A 137 -5.58 -8.42 4.98
CA LEU A 137 -4.84 -9.55 5.50
C LEU A 137 -5.49 -10.08 6.79
N PRO A 138 -5.38 -11.39 7.10
CA PRO A 138 -5.88 -11.93 8.36
C PRO A 138 -5.04 -11.41 9.55
N ALA A 139 -5.68 -11.25 10.72
CA ALA A 139 -5.02 -10.85 11.96
C ALA A 139 -3.81 -11.73 12.27
N ALA A 140 -3.96 -13.05 12.07
CA ALA A 140 -2.89 -14.04 12.26
C ALA A 140 -1.62 -13.77 11.41
N LEU A 141 -1.68 -12.92 10.39
CA LEU A 141 -0.52 -12.52 9.58
C LEU A 141 0.02 -11.16 10.04
N ILE A 142 -0.85 -10.18 10.25
CA ILE A 142 -0.43 -8.81 10.59
C ILE A 142 0.15 -8.69 11.99
N GLU A 143 -0.14 -9.66 12.88
CA GLU A 143 0.32 -9.74 14.26
C GLU A 143 1.61 -10.58 14.45
N LEU A 144 2.13 -11.21 13.36
CA LEU A 144 3.36 -12.02 13.42
C LEU A 144 4.63 -11.20 13.69
N PRO A 145 4.82 -10.01 13.08
CA PRO A 145 6.05 -9.27 13.26
C PRO A 145 6.22 -8.79 14.71
N ARG A 146 7.45 -8.88 15.23
CA ARG A 146 7.77 -8.51 16.61
C ARG A 146 7.49 -7.03 16.91
N ILE A 147 7.77 -6.12 15.95
CA ILE A 147 7.52 -4.68 16.07
C ILE A 147 6.12 -4.34 15.57
N GLY A 148 5.73 -4.92 14.45
CA GLY A 148 4.42 -4.73 13.86
C GLY A 148 4.43 -4.67 12.33
N THR A 149 3.25 -4.44 11.79
CA THR A 149 3.01 -4.29 10.35
C THR A 149 2.77 -2.82 10.03
N LEU A 150 3.47 -2.28 9.03
CA LEU A 150 3.34 -0.88 8.58
C LEU A 150 2.69 -0.79 7.20
N ASN A 151 1.92 0.28 7.02
CA ASN A 151 1.34 0.65 5.74
C ASN A 151 1.56 2.15 5.46
N ALA A 152 1.88 2.48 4.20
CA ALA A 152 1.83 3.83 3.68
C ALA A 152 0.48 4.04 3.00
N HIS A 153 -0.46 4.61 3.74
CA HIS A 153 -1.82 4.86 3.27
C HIS A 153 -1.91 6.17 2.48
N PRO A 154 -2.49 6.21 1.26
CA PRO A 154 -2.55 7.42 0.44
C PRO A 154 -3.67 8.39 0.85
N GLY A 155 -3.85 8.59 2.14
CA GLY A 155 -4.84 9.49 2.73
C GLY A 155 -4.40 10.02 4.09
N LEU A 156 -4.88 11.21 4.46
CA LEU A 156 -4.64 11.79 5.77
C LEU A 156 -5.58 11.16 6.80
N LEU A 157 -5.04 10.24 7.61
CA LEU A 157 -5.75 9.60 8.71
C LEU A 157 -5.89 10.56 9.91
N PRO A 158 -6.98 10.44 10.69
CA PRO A 158 -8.03 9.42 10.65
C PRO A 158 -9.15 9.68 9.64
N ARG A 159 -9.17 10.85 8.96
CA ARG A 159 -10.31 11.31 8.16
C ARG A 159 -10.52 10.50 6.88
N TYR A 160 -9.45 10.19 6.16
CA TYR A 160 -9.51 9.53 4.86
C TYR A 160 -9.06 8.07 4.95
N ARG A 161 -9.91 7.20 5.51
CA ARG A 161 -9.73 5.74 5.64
C ARG A 161 -10.37 5.01 4.48
N GLY A 162 -9.80 3.92 3.98
CA GLY A 162 -10.40 3.05 2.96
C GLY A 162 -9.87 3.27 1.55
N VAL A 163 -10.76 3.45 0.57
CA VAL A 163 -10.37 3.48 -0.85
C VAL A 163 -10.75 4.78 -1.55
N ASP A 164 -10.09 5.08 -2.69
CA ASP A 164 -10.28 6.32 -3.49
C ASP A 164 -10.07 7.61 -2.65
N VAL A 165 -9.28 7.52 -1.57
CA VAL A 165 -9.15 8.55 -0.53
C VAL A 165 -8.60 9.88 -1.04
N VAL A 166 -7.66 9.87 -1.99
CA VAL A 166 -7.18 11.08 -2.68
C VAL A 166 -8.33 11.78 -3.40
N ALA A 167 -9.12 11.03 -4.16
CA ALA A 167 -10.27 11.61 -4.87
C ALA A 167 -11.38 12.09 -3.93
N HIS A 168 -11.57 11.43 -2.77
CA HIS A 168 -12.46 11.91 -1.73
C HIS A 168 -11.98 13.25 -1.13
N ALA A 169 -10.68 13.37 -0.82
CA ALA A 169 -10.10 14.60 -0.28
C ALA A 169 -10.23 15.76 -1.28
N VAL A 170 -9.88 15.55 -2.54
CA VAL A 170 -10.05 16.54 -3.62
C VAL A 170 -11.52 16.94 -3.76
N ARG A 171 -12.43 15.97 -3.78
CA ARG A 171 -13.88 16.22 -3.89
C ARG A 171 -14.42 17.06 -2.72
N ASN A 172 -13.86 16.91 -1.53
CA ASN A 172 -14.26 17.66 -0.35
C ASN A 172 -13.56 19.04 -0.25
N GLY A 173 -12.53 19.32 -1.06
CA GLY A 173 -11.70 20.52 -0.96
C GLY A 173 -10.76 20.50 0.23
N ASP A 174 -10.40 19.32 0.71
CA ASP A 174 -9.52 19.10 1.86
C ASP A 174 -8.06 18.93 1.44
N LEU A 175 -7.16 18.97 2.42
CA LEU A 175 -5.75 18.61 2.22
C LEU A 175 -5.61 17.17 1.70
N VAL A 176 -4.63 16.99 0.84
CA VAL A 176 -4.26 15.70 0.27
C VAL A 176 -2.90 15.30 0.79
N GLY A 177 -2.71 14.02 1.09
CA GLY A 177 -1.44 13.55 1.61
C GLY A 177 -1.45 12.06 1.89
N ALA A 178 -0.38 11.58 2.51
CA ALA A 178 -0.22 10.18 2.90
C ALA A 178 0.00 10.07 4.42
N THR A 179 -0.28 8.90 4.95
CA THR A 179 -0.05 8.57 6.36
C THR A 179 0.68 7.24 6.47
N VAL A 180 1.77 7.21 7.22
CA VAL A 180 2.41 5.97 7.66
C VAL A 180 1.82 5.58 9.01
N HIS A 181 1.31 4.36 9.09
CA HIS A 181 0.66 3.87 10.31
C HIS A 181 0.91 2.38 10.53
N PHE A 182 0.78 1.95 11.77
CA PHE A 182 0.67 0.52 12.09
C PHE A 182 -0.64 -0.04 11.56
N VAL A 183 -0.60 -1.29 11.12
CA VAL A 183 -1.79 -2.03 10.69
C VAL A 183 -2.35 -2.80 11.88
N ASP A 184 -3.66 -2.69 12.09
CA ASP A 184 -4.43 -3.45 13.06
C ASP A 184 -5.58 -4.20 12.38
N ALA A 185 -6.46 -4.81 13.15
CA ALA A 185 -7.62 -5.56 12.64
C ALA A 185 -8.68 -4.67 11.96
N GLY A 186 -8.61 -3.35 12.15
CA GLY A 186 -9.52 -2.39 11.51
C GLY A 186 -9.01 -1.93 10.15
N ILE A 187 -9.85 -1.20 9.42
CA ILE A 187 -9.44 -0.59 8.15
C ILE A 187 -8.81 0.77 8.46
N ASP A 188 -7.49 0.88 8.29
CA ASP A 188 -6.69 2.09 8.48
C ASP A 188 -6.92 2.76 9.86
N THR A 189 -7.01 1.95 10.93
CA THR A 189 -7.29 2.39 12.31
C THR A 189 -6.09 2.38 13.23
N GLY A 190 -5.01 1.78 12.82
CA GLY A 190 -3.82 1.62 13.65
C GLY A 190 -3.12 2.94 13.96
N ARG A 191 -2.22 2.91 14.92
CA ARG A 191 -1.49 4.10 15.40
C ARG A 191 -0.68 4.75 14.29
N ILE A 192 -0.70 6.09 14.23
CA ILE A 192 -0.06 6.89 13.19
C ILE A 192 1.38 7.19 13.60
N ILE A 193 2.31 6.94 12.68
CA ILE A 193 3.74 7.23 12.82
C ILE A 193 4.06 8.62 12.26
N SER A 194 3.55 8.91 11.06
CA SER A 194 3.76 10.20 10.40
C SER A 194 2.68 10.50 9.37
N ARG A 195 2.50 11.80 9.09
CA ARG A 195 1.68 12.29 7.97
C ARG A 195 2.54 13.19 7.10
N VAL A 196 2.26 13.19 5.80
CA VAL A 196 2.91 14.08 4.84
C VAL A 196 1.85 14.70 3.93
N ASP A 197 1.81 16.01 3.89
CA ASP A 197 0.93 16.76 3.00
C ASP A 197 1.51 16.81 1.59
N VAL A 198 0.64 16.67 0.59
CA VAL A 198 1.00 16.77 -0.82
C VAL A 198 0.17 17.87 -1.47
N PRO A 199 0.76 19.01 -1.79
CA PRO A 199 0.02 20.12 -2.38
C PRO A 199 -0.48 19.77 -3.78
N ILE A 200 -1.73 20.15 -4.08
CA ILE A 200 -2.30 20.04 -5.42
C ILE A 200 -1.64 21.11 -6.31
N GLN A 201 -1.17 20.72 -7.49
CA GLN A 201 -0.48 21.61 -8.42
C GLN A 201 -1.36 21.92 -9.64
N PRO A 202 -1.15 23.08 -10.30
CA PRO A 202 -1.79 23.36 -11.58
C PRO A 202 -1.47 22.27 -12.61
N GLY A 203 -2.50 21.76 -13.30
CA GLY A 203 -2.36 20.69 -14.28
C GLY A 203 -2.39 19.27 -13.69
N ASP A 204 -2.57 19.12 -12.38
CA ASP A 204 -2.77 17.79 -11.81
C ASP A 204 -4.02 17.12 -12.35
N THR A 205 -3.91 15.83 -12.53
CA THR A 205 -5.02 14.89 -12.66
C THR A 205 -5.15 14.08 -11.37
N LEU A 206 -6.28 13.41 -11.14
CA LEU A 206 -6.39 12.48 -10.01
C LEU A 206 -5.32 11.38 -10.07
N ALA A 207 -4.90 10.99 -11.27
CA ALA A 207 -3.87 9.96 -11.44
C ALA A 207 -2.47 10.47 -11.06
N SER A 208 -2.07 11.68 -11.54
CA SER A 208 -0.77 12.26 -11.18
C SER A 208 -0.68 12.59 -9.70
N LEU A 209 -1.77 13.11 -9.13
CA LEU A 209 -1.85 13.41 -7.70
C LEU A 209 -1.76 12.15 -6.85
N GLN A 210 -2.48 11.09 -7.21
CA GLN A 210 -2.38 9.77 -6.56
C GLN A 210 -0.93 9.26 -6.58
N GLU A 211 -0.26 9.35 -7.71
CA GLU A 211 1.13 8.92 -7.86
C GLU A 211 2.09 9.71 -6.94
N ARG A 212 1.91 11.02 -6.84
CA ARG A 212 2.70 11.87 -5.94
C ARG A 212 2.44 11.55 -4.47
N VAL A 213 1.18 11.28 -4.10
CA VAL A 213 0.81 10.87 -2.75
C VAL A 213 1.42 9.51 -2.40
N GLU A 214 1.35 8.54 -3.32
CA GLU A 214 1.97 7.22 -3.12
C GLU A 214 3.50 7.34 -2.99
N THR A 215 4.14 8.21 -3.78
CA THR A 215 5.59 8.46 -3.69
C THR A 215 5.96 9.11 -2.35
N ALA A 216 5.19 10.12 -1.92
CA ALA A 216 5.42 10.78 -0.63
C ALA A 216 5.23 9.80 0.54
N GLY A 217 4.19 8.96 0.48
CA GLY A 217 3.94 7.91 1.46
C GLY A 217 5.06 6.86 1.51
N GLY A 218 5.56 6.45 0.34
CA GLY A 218 6.70 5.52 0.24
C GLY A 218 7.97 6.10 0.87
N ASN A 219 8.27 7.39 0.62
CA ASN A 219 9.40 8.07 1.26
C ASN A 219 9.22 8.13 2.78
N ALA A 220 8.06 8.55 3.26
CA ALA A 220 7.78 8.62 4.70
C ALA A 220 7.85 7.24 5.38
N LEU A 221 7.50 6.16 4.67
CA LEU A 221 7.66 4.79 5.17
C LEU A 221 9.14 4.40 5.25
N ALA A 222 9.94 4.77 4.26
CA ALA A 222 11.39 4.52 4.28
C ALA A 222 12.08 5.32 5.40
N ASP A 223 11.68 6.58 5.61
CA ASP A 223 12.14 7.41 6.74
C ASP A 223 11.79 6.77 8.09
N ALA A 224 10.59 6.20 8.23
CA ALA A 224 10.18 5.48 9.44
C ALA A 224 11.04 4.24 9.70
N VAL A 225 11.34 3.45 8.66
CA VAL A 225 12.23 2.29 8.76
C VAL A 225 13.66 2.73 9.10
N GLN A 226 14.17 3.81 8.48
CA GLN A 226 15.48 4.36 8.79
C GLN A 226 15.57 4.83 10.24
N ARG A 227 14.54 5.53 10.74
CA ARG A 227 14.47 5.94 12.15
C ARG A 227 14.52 4.74 13.07
N LEU A 228 13.74 3.69 12.77
CA LEU A 228 13.76 2.46 13.57
C LEU A 228 15.17 1.85 13.63
N HIS A 229 15.91 1.84 12.51
CA HIS A 229 17.29 1.35 12.47
C HIS A 229 18.25 2.22 13.30
N ALA A 230 18.06 3.54 13.30
CA ALA A 230 18.95 4.48 13.98
C ALA A 230 18.65 4.60 15.49
N GLU A 231 17.38 4.63 15.85
CA GLU A 231 16.90 4.98 17.20
C GLU A 231 16.38 3.76 17.99
N GLY A 232 16.14 2.62 17.33
CA GLY A 232 15.54 1.42 17.93
C GLY A 232 14.08 1.60 18.33
N THR A 233 13.46 2.75 18.05
CA THR A 233 12.09 3.08 18.45
C THR A 233 11.30 3.65 17.28
N LEU A 234 9.97 3.49 17.33
CA LEU A 234 9.04 4.02 16.36
C LEU A 234 7.85 4.66 17.07
N PRO A 235 7.96 5.95 17.46
CA PRO A 235 6.87 6.65 18.11
C PRO A 235 5.63 6.68 17.25
N ALA A 236 4.47 6.47 17.87
CA ALA A 236 3.19 6.48 17.16
C ALA A 236 2.06 6.98 18.05
N GLU A 237 1.17 7.78 17.48
CA GLU A 237 -0.01 8.35 18.16
C GLU A 237 -1.27 7.52 17.87
N THR A 238 -2.15 7.40 18.86
CA THR A 238 -3.46 6.76 18.69
C THR A 238 -4.40 7.66 17.90
N GLN A 239 -5.19 7.08 17.01
CA GLN A 239 -6.24 7.80 16.30
C GLN A 239 -7.43 8.05 17.25
N ALA A 240 -7.66 9.32 17.64
CA ALA A 240 -8.73 9.67 18.56
C ALA A 240 -10.13 9.58 17.94
N ASP A 241 -10.26 9.92 16.66
CA ASP A 241 -11.54 10.00 15.96
C ASP A 241 -11.75 8.82 15.01
N ARG A 242 -13.02 8.34 14.96
CA ARG A 242 -13.43 7.30 14.01
C ARG A 242 -14.26 7.92 12.89
N HIS A 243 -13.60 8.32 11.81
CA HIS A 243 -14.29 8.77 10.61
C HIS A 243 -14.88 7.59 9.81
N PRO A 244 -15.96 7.81 9.04
CA PRO A 244 -16.51 6.81 8.13
C PRO A 244 -15.46 6.32 7.11
N ILE A 245 -15.56 5.04 6.73
CA ILE A 245 -14.67 4.46 5.72
C ILE A 245 -15.08 4.99 4.34
N CYS A 246 -14.12 5.58 3.62
CA CYS A 246 -14.26 5.97 2.23
C CYS A 246 -14.49 4.71 1.36
N ARG A 247 -15.57 4.72 0.60
CA ARG A 247 -15.90 3.66 -0.34
C ARG A 247 -15.53 4.10 -1.75
N ARG A 248 -15.45 3.13 -2.67
CA ARG A 248 -15.15 3.43 -4.07
C ARG A 248 -16.13 4.46 -4.63
N LEU A 249 -15.61 5.52 -5.23
CA LEU A 249 -16.38 6.58 -5.86
C LEU A 249 -17.10 6.06 -7.12
N THR A 250 -18.31 6.55 -7.33
CA THR A 250 -19.02 6.42 -8.60
C THR A 250 -18.30 7.24 -9.69
N ARG A 251 -18.63 6.97 -10.95
CA ARG A 251 -18.09 7.77 -12.07
C ARG A 251 -18.45 9.25 -11.97
N ALA A 252 -19.66 9.57 -11.49
CA ALA A 252 -20.11 10.95 -11.30
C ALA A 252 -19.27 11.65 -10.22
N GLN A 253 -19.12 11.03 -9.05
CA GLN A 253 -18.32 11.57 -7.95
C GLN A 253 -16.85 11.74 -8.33
N ARG A 254 -16.29 10.82 -9.13
CA ARG A 254 -14.92 10.97 -9.64
C ARG A 254 -14.77 12.17 -10.59
N ARG A 255 -15.76 12.41 -11.47
CA ARG A 255 -15.79 13.62 -12.31
C ARG A 255 -15.90 14.91 -11.48
N GLU A 256 -16.72 14.90 -10.42
CA GLU A 256 -16.79 16.03 -9.48
C GLU A 256 -15.44 16.33 -8.84
N ALA A 257 -14.70 15.30 -8.42
CA ALA A 257 -13.34 15.46 -7.90
C ALA A 257 -12.40 16.03 -8.98
N GLU A 258 -12.41 15.46 -10.19
CA GLU A 258 -11.60 15.95 -11.31
C GLU A 258 -11.89 17.42 -11.65
N ALA A 259 -13.16 17.84 -11.63
CA ALA A 259 -13.58 19.24 -11.90
C ALA A 259 -13.09 20.24 -10.83
N ARG A 260 -12.66 19.78 -9.65
CA ARG A 260 -12.12 20.63 -8.59
C ARG A 260 -10.60 20.81 -8.66
N LEU A 261 -9.93 20.07 -9.54
CA LEU A 261 -8.50 20.22 -9.72
C LEU A 261 -8.19 21.51 -10.47
N PRO A 262 -7.13 22.27 -10.10
CA PRO A 262 -6.74 23.49 -10.78
C PRO A 262 -6.38 23.21 -12.26
N GLY A 263 -7.06 23.89 -13.18
CA GLY A 263 -6.84 23.72 -14.61
C GLY A 263 -7.66 22.61 -15.29
N ALA A 264 -8.59 21.97 -14.58
CA ALA A 264 -9.56 21.07 -15.20
C ALA A 264 -10.44 21.88 -16.18
N ARG A 265 -10.38 21.55 -17.48
CA ARG A 265 -11.22 22.09 -18.56
C ARG A 265 -12.18 21.03 -19.07
#